data_3384fce2cc01fb2675abdaae1075bacd
#
_entry.id   3384fce2cc01fb2675abdaae1075bacd
#
_cell.length_a   1.000
_cell.length_b   1.000
_cell.length_c   1.000
_cell.angle_alpha   90.00
_cell.angle_beta   90.00
_cell.angle_gamma   90.00
#
_symmetry.space_group_name_H-M   'P 1'
#
loop_
_entity.id
_entity.type
_entity.pdbx_description
1 polymer ?
#
loop_
_entity_poly.entity_id
_entity_poly.type
_entity_poly.pdbx_seq_one_letter_code
_entity_poly.pdbx_strand_id
1 'polypeptide(L)'
;MRLNKYLNNVECRIINLTCRPDKKKYIEQQLKSRNINYTFFMAEKNVSNPRRGCLESHLAVIKNAISNGNNSNNYLMILEDDCKFIGGFSQMESPPANWDMIYLGGTVHRVLDRLNKGYARVQCWTTHAYIINLTNSDLCNKIINDLETYEGEIDRYYLEKIHPNYNVYMCDPMIAIQKEGYSDIEGREVSYDFMQNTLKGLRSPEYSIDGDGNYVLKLIDIAHSDLPKVSIITPTYKRRKVFDMAIRNFQNFIYPREKLEWIIVEDTPISEDDGNNFTPDLSIKDLLPRDKRIKYISMPQDSKEEDPMTIAMKRNIAVANSTSQYIIHMDDDDYYPPESILARIKILLKYKNDGIECVGSTLIGTYNIFTNKSSMSSDGPISLSEASMAYTRKFWEERGFDDACIRGEHKAFTEQRLQKIIDIPYSFILIAVNHKTNFTDTLRADNTGELKYSKESGKEGTIANFFDTWDIETQLFIMELRRYLLK
;
A
#
# COMPACT_ATOMS: atom_id res chain seq x y z
N MET A 1 -10.29 31.36 -19.13
CA MET A 1 -11.34 30.37 -19.39
C MET A 1 -11.99 29.94 -18.07
N ARG A 2 -13.24 29.52 -18.10
CA ARG A 2 -13.94 28.96 -16.93
C ARG A 2 -14.21 27.48 -17.20
N LEU A 3 -13.51 26.59 -16.51
CA LEU A 3 -13.71 25.14 -16.66
C LEU A 3 -15.04 24.69 -16.04
N ASN A 4 -15.35 25.25 -14.88
CA ASN A 4 -16.63 25.09 -14.19
C ASN A 4 -16.88 26.34 -13.33
N LYS A 5 -17.94 26.33 -12.50
CA LYS A 5 -18.29 27.48 -11.64
C LYS A 5 -17.24 27.81 -10.57
N TYR A 6 -16.28 26.90 -10.29
CA TYR A 6 -15.27 27.05 -9.24
C TYR A 6 -13.90 27.46 -9.78
N LEU A 7 -13.55 27.04 -10.99
CA LEU A 7 -12.25 27.29 -11.60
C LEU A 7 -12.37 28.36 -12.72
N ASN A 8 -12.24 29.61 -12.32
CA ASN A 8 -12.19 30.74 -13.25
C ASN A 8 -10.72 31.03 -13.60
N ASN A 9 -10.51 31.68 -14.76
CA ASN A 9 -9.19 32.16 -15.18
C ASN A 9 -8.14 31.05 -15.27
N VAL A 10 -8.51 29.95 -15.92
CA VAL A 10 -7.61 28.83 -16.20
C VAL A 10 -7.00 29.02 -17.58
N GLU A 11 -5.68 29.03 -17.67
CA GLU A 11 -4.93 28.90 -18.92
C GLU A 11 -4.73 27.42 -19.22
N CYS A 12 -5.06 26.98 -20.43
CA CYS A 12 -4.83 25.59 -20.87
C CYS A 12 -3.69 25.54 -21.88
N ARG A 13 -2.66 24.78 -21.55
CA ARG A 13 -1.50 24.50 -22.39
C ARG A 13 -1.42 23.02 -22.73
N ILE A 14 -1.17 22.71 -24.01
CA ILE A 14 -1.02 21.35 -24.49
C ILE A 14 0.41 21.15 -24.93
N ILE A 15 1.10 20.18 -24.36
CA ILE A 15 2.43 19.76 -24.81
C ILE A 15 2.25 18.75 -25.93
N ASN A 16 2.82 19.03 -27.10
CA ASN A 16 2.80 18.14 -28.26
C ASN A 16 4.15 18.17 -28.98
N LEU A 17 4.66 17.00 -29.32
CA LEU A 17 5.87 16.91 -30.15
C LEU A 17 5.58 17.35 -31.58
N THR A 18 6.48 18.17 -32.17
CA THR A 18 6.35 18.64 -33.57
C THR A 18 6.24 17.49 -34.55
N CYS A 19 6.88 16.35 -34.24
CA CYS A 19 6.84 15.13 -35.06
C CYS A 19 5.58 14.26 -34.87
N ARG A 20 4.63 14.66 -34.00
CA ARG A 20 3.40 13.90 -33.68
C ARG A 20 2.11 14.66 -34.06
N PRO A 21 1.89 14.94 -35.35
CA PRO A 21 0.65 15.59 -35.83
C PRO A 21 -0.60 14.71 -35.58
N ASP A 22 -0.42 13.40 -35.51
CA ASP A 22 -1.47 12.43 -35.19
C ASP A 22 -2.03 12.65 -33.77
N LYS A 23 -1.17 12.78 -32.75
CA LYS A 23 -1.55 13.06 -31.39
C LYS A 23 -2.14 14.46 -31.25
N LYS A 24 -1.59 15.46 -31.97
CA LYS A 24 -2.15 16.81 -32.03
C LYS A 24 -3.61 16.81 -32.47
N LYS A 25 -3.90 16.15 -33.57
CA LYS A 25 -5.26 16.03 -34.11
C LYS A 25 -6.20 15.33 -33.12
N TYR A 26 -5.70 14.30 -32.45
CA TYR A 26 -6.46 13.57 -31.44
C TYR A 26 -6.89 14.46 -30.28
N ILE A 27 -5.96 15.16 -29.61
CA ILE A 27 -6.29 16.01 -28.46
C ILE A 27 -7.16 17.21 -28.86
N GLU A 28 -6.99 17.78 -30.08
CA GLU A 28 -7.87 18.82 -30.60
C GLU A 28 -9.33 18.36 -30.66
N GLN A 29 -9.59 17.13 -31.10
CA GLN A 29 -10.94 16.58 -31.12
C GLN A 29 -11.55 16.45 -29.71
N GLN A 30 -10.74 16.02 -28.74
CA GLN A 30 -11.17 15.94 -27.34
C GLN A 30 -11.58 17.30 -26.77
N LEU A 31 -10.84 18.35 -27.09
CA LEU A 31 -11.06 19.69 -26.54
C LEU A 31 -12.18 20.48 -27.23
N LYS A 32 -12.32 20.32 -28.54
CA LYS A 32 -13.44 20.94 -29.30
C LYS A 32 -14.79 20.51 -28.74
N SER A 33 -14.96 19.23 -28.44
CA SER A 33 -16.22 18.70 -27.88
C SER A 33 -16.54 19.25 -26.48
N ARG A 34 -15.56 19.84 -25.80
CA ARG A 34 -15.68 20.38 -24.43
C ARG A 34 -15.64 21.90 -24.35
N ASN A 35 -15.56 22.58 -25.49
CA ASN A 35 -15.49 24.04 -25.58
C ASN A 35 -14.37 24.64 -24.72
N ILE A 36 -13.17 24.03 -24.77
CA ILE A 36 -11.97 24.47 -24.03
C ILE A 36 -11.10 25.32 -24.94
N ASN A 37 -10.76 26.54 -24.49
CA ASN A 37 -9.74 27.36 -25.14
C ASN A 37 -8.36 26.88 -24.69
N TYR A 38 -7.48 26.64 -25.66
CA TYR A 38 -6.14 26.12 -25.41
C TYR A 38 -5.11 26.73 -26.36
N THR A 39 -3.85 26.57 -25.97
CA THR A 39 -2.71 26.86 -26.85
C THR A 39 -1.73 25.69 -26.79
N PHE A 40 -1.07 25.42 -27.93
CA PHE A 40 -0.04 24.38 -27.99
C PHE A 40 1.32 24.93 -27.57
N PHE A 41 2.04 24.14 -26.82
CA PHE A 41 3.48 24.18 -26.71
C PHE A 41 4.06 23.09 -27.60
N MET A 42 4.68 23.51 -28.71
CA MET A 42 5.26 22.58 -29.70
C MET A 42 6.69 22.24 -29.25
N ALA A 43 6.86 21.02 -28.76
CA ALA A 43 8.14 20.53 -28.26
C ALA A 43 8.92 19.77 -29.32
N GLU A 44 10.23 19.93 -29.33
CA GLU A 44 11.12 19.10 -30.13
C GLU A 44 11.46 17.80 -29.41
N LYS A 45 11.52 16.69 -30.16
CA LYS A 45 11.84 15.38 -29.57
C LYS A 45 13.30 15.32 -29.16
N ASN A 46 13.57 15.15 -27.87
CA ASN A 46 14.90 14.84 -27.37
C ASN A 46 15.19 13.34 -27.57
N VAL A 47 15.90 13.00 -28.65
CA VAL A 47 16.16 11.62 -29.04
C VAL A 47 17.13 10.92 -28.08
N SER A 48 18.10 11.66 -27.53
CA SER A 48 19.11 11.11 -26.63
C SER A 48 18.57 10.86 -25.22
N ASN A 49 17.61 11.67 -24.77
CA ASN A 49 16.97 11.54 -23.45
C ASN A 49 15.50 12.00 -23.51
N PRO A 50 14.57 11.14 -23.95
CA PRO A 50 13.14 11.49 -24.06
C PRO A 50 12.52 11.95 -22.73
N ARG A 51 12.96 11.38 -21.59
CA ARG A 51 12.48 11.76 -20.24
C ARG A 51 12.89 13.18 -19.89
N ARG A 52 14.11 13.56 -20.21
CA ARG A 52 14.58 14.94 -20.04
C ARG A 52 13.80 15.92 -20.93
N GLY A 53 13.53 15.54 -22.19
CA GLY A 53 12.73 16.36 -23.10
C GLY A 53 11.29 16.59 -22.60
N CYS A 54 10.68 15.58 -21.97
CA CYS A 54 9.37 15.71 -21.31
C CYS A 54 9.45 16.74 -20.16
N LEU A 55 10.40 16.58 -19.23
CA LEU A 55 10.61 17.51 -18.12
C LEU A 55 10.81 18.95 -18.59
N GLU A 56 11.69 19.17 -19.58
CA GLU A 56 12.00 20.49 -20.13
C GLU A 56 10.78 21.16 -20.76
N SER A 57 9.90 20.36 -21.41
CA SER A 57 8.66 20.85 -21.99
C SER A 57 7.69 21.36 -20.93
N HIS A 58 7.51 20.59 -19.83
CA HIS A 58 6.68 21.01 -18.71
C HIS A 58 7.26 22.28 -18.03
N LEU A 59 8.56 22.29 -17.77
CA LEU A 59 9.23 23.45 -17.15
C LEU A 59 9.06 24.72 -18.01
N ALA A 60 9.24 24.62 -19.34
CA ALA A 60 9.06 25.74 -20.25
C ALA A 60 7.61 26.27 -20.23
N VAL A 61 6.61 25.39 -20.22
CA VAL A 61 5.20 25.77 -20.12
C VAL A 61 4.92 26.49 -18.81
N ILE A 62 5.43 26.02 -17.68
CA ILE A 62 5.23 26.64 -16.36
C ILE A 62 5.93 28.01 -16.30
N LYS A 63 7.20 28.12 -16.74
CA LYS A 63 7.92 29.38 -16.81
C LYS A 63 7.19 30.42 -17.67
N ASN A 64 6.71 30.02 -18.85
CA ASN A 64 5.98 30.90 -19.73
C ASN A 64 4.69 31.43 -19.11
N ALA A 65 3.94 30.57 -18.39
CA ALA A 65 2.70 30.98 -17.72
C ALA A 65 2.94 31.99 -16.59
N ILE A 66 4.04 31.82 -15.86
CA ILE A 66 4.41 32.73 -14.74
C ILE A 66 5.00 34.03 -15.27
N SER A 67 5.89 33.98 -16.29
CA SER A 67 6.61 35.16 -16.83
C SER A 67 5.73 36.08 -17.68
N ASN A 68 4.70 35.55 -18.34
CA ASN A 68 3.78 36.34 -19.16
C ASN A 68 2.83 37.23 -18.36
N GLY A 69 3.10 37.44 -17.11
CA GLY A 69 2.76 38.51 -16.14
C GLY A 69 1.49 39.36 -16.29
N ASN A 70 0.66 39.15 -17.27
CA ASN A 70 -0.71 39.68 -17.32
C ASN A 70 -1.60 38.77 -16.47
N ASN A 71 -1.50 38.96 -15.17
CA ASN A 71 -2.09 38.26 -14.03
C ASN A 71 -3.61 38.05 -14.07
N SER A 72 -4.17 37.70 -15.22
CA SER A 72 -5.59 37.34 -15.32
C SER A 72 -5.86 35.85 -15.04
N ASN A 73 -4.83 34.99 -15.16
CA ASN A 73 -4.97 33.55 -14.96
C ASN A 73 -4.40 33.12 -13.60
N ASN A 74 -5.28 32.61 -12.74
CA ASN A 74 -4.90 32.10 -11.42
C ASN A 74 -4.42 30.64 -11.49
N TYR A 75 -4.73 29.95 -12.55
CA TYR A 75 -4.51 28.50 -12.67
C TYR A 75 -3.96 28.14 -14.04
N LEU A 76 -3.05 27.19 -14.07
CA LEU A 76 -2.46 26.62 -15.28
C LEU A 76 -2.87 25.16 -15.41
N MET A 77 -3.64 24.81 -16.44
CA MET A 77 -3.91 23.42 -16.80
C MET A 77 -2.92 22.99 -17.88
N ILE A 78 -2.19 21.90 -17.58
CA ILE A 78 -1.25 21.28 -18.53
C ILE A 78 -1.83 19.93 -18.95
N LEU A 79 -1.87 19.71 -20.25
CA LEU A 79 -2.28 18.46 -20.88
C LEU A 79 -1.16 17.95 -21.77
N GLU A 80 -0.92 16.64 -21.79
CA GLU A 80 -0.13 15.99 -22.82
C GLU A 80 -1.02 15.58 -23.99
N ASP A 81 -0.44 15.36 -25.15
CA ASP A 81 -1.16 15.12 -26.41
C ASP A 81 -1.86 13.75 -26.47
N ASP A 82 -1.60 12.87 -25.51
CA ASP A 82 -2.28 11.58 -25.32
C ASP A 82 -3.31 11.59 -24.16
N CYS A 83 -3.65 12.76 -23.64
CA CYS A 83 -4.73 12.88 -22.68
C CYS A 83 -6.07 12.44 -23.29
N LYS A 84 -6.76 11.50 -22.64
CA LYS A 84 -8.10 10.99 -23.00
C LYS A 84 -9.09 11.36 -21.92
N PHE A 85 -10.03 12.25 -22.22
CA PHE A 85 -11.10 12.59 -21.29
C PHE A 85 -12.15 11.49 -21.24
N ILE A 86 -12.46 11.02 -20.02
CA ILE A 86 -13.49 10.02 -19.74
C ILE A 86 -14.69 10.62 -19.00
N GLY A 87 -14.55 11.87 -18.51
CA GLY A 87 -15.59 12.65 -17.85
C GLY A 87 -15.60 14.10 -18.33
N GLY A 88 -16.52 14.89 -17.78
CA GLY A 88 -16.64 16.31 -18.07
C GLY A 88 -16.28 17.20 -16.88
N PHE A 89 -15.79 18.43 -17.17
CA PHE A 89 -15.46 19.40 -16.11
C PHE A 89 -16.67 19.83 -15.27
N SER A 90 -17.91 19.63 -15.77
CA SER A 90 -19.12 19.84 -14.99
C SER A 90 -19.27 18.90 -13.80
N GLN A 91 -18.56 17.78 -13.82
CA GLN A 91 -18.51 16.79 -12.72
C GLN A 91 -17.57 17.21 -11.59
N MET A 92 -16.67 18.18 -11.85
CA MET A 92 -15.77 18.67 -10.81
C MET A 92 -16.55 19.45 -9.76
N GLU A 93 -16.43 19.01 -8.51
CA GLU A 93 -16.92 19.72 -7.35
C GLU A 93 -16.06 20.95 -6.99
N SER A 94 -16.43 21.66 -5.94
CA SER A 94 -15.57 22.74 -5.41
C SER A 94 -14.23 22.18 -4.97
N PRO A 95 -13.11 22.71 -5.49
CA PRO A 95 -11.80 22.31 -5.02
C PRO A 95 -11.67 22.41 -3.50
N PRO A 96 -10.88 21.55 -2.86
CA PRO A 96 -10.57 21.67 -1.45
C PRO A 96 -9.94 23.03 -1.11
N ALA A 97 -10.14 23.53 0.11
CA ALA A 97 -9.48 24.74 0.53
C ALA A 97 -7.94 24.57 0.47
N ASN A 98 -7.22 25.62 0.06
CA ASN A 98 -5.75 25.64 0.00
C ASN A 98 -5.14 24.54 -0.88
N TRP A 99 -5.80 24.16 -1.97
CA TRP A 99 -5.22 23.24 -2.94
C TRP A 99 -4.07 23.90 -3.72
N ASP A 100 -3.06 23.12 -4.03
CA ASP A 100 -1.87 23.52 -4.77
C ASP A 100 -1.82 22.92 -6.16
N MET A 101 -2.15 21.65 -6.29
CA MET A 101 -2.28 20.95 -7.56
C MET A 101 -3.52 20.05 -7.58
N ILE A 102 -4.15 19.94 -8.76
CA ILE A 102 -5.25 19.00 -9.01
C ILE A 102 -4.92 18.19 -10.25
N TYR A 103 -4.83 16.88 -10.09
CA TYR A 103 -4.77 15.93 -11.19
C TYR A 103 -6.18 15.63 -11.70
N LEU A 104 -6.37 15.65 -13.01
CA LEU A 104 -7.62 15.23 -13.64
C LEU A 104 -7.71 13.70 -13.72
N GLY A 105 -6.58 13.05 -13.65
CA GLY A 105 -6.37 11.61 -13.55
C GLY A 105 -4.89 11.27 -13.55
N GLY A 106 -4.55 10.06 -13.17
CA GLY A 106 -3.16 9.62 -13.07
C GLY A 106 -3.04 8.21 -12.48
N THR A 107 -1.86 7.65 -12.51
CA THR A 107 -1.57 6.38 -11.85
C THR A 107 -1.33 6.65 -10.36
N VAL A 108 -2.30 6.35 -9.53
CA VAL A 108 -2.22 6.60 -8.08
C VAL A 108 -1.23 5.62 -7.45
N HIS A 109 -0.22 6.18 -6.78
CA HIS A 109 0.72 5.43 -5.96
C HIS A 109 0.16 5.21 -4.55
N ARG A 110 -0.48 6.25 -3.97
CA ARG A 110 -1.11 6.21 -2.65
C ARG A 110 -2.32 7.14 -2.58
N VAL A 111 -3.35 6.68 -1.91
CA VAL A 111 -4.48 7.51 -1.49
C VAL A 111 -4.23 7.94 -0.05
N LEU A 112 -3.95 9.23 0.18
CA LEU A 112 -3.68 9.76 1.53
C LEU A 112 -4.96 10.11 2.27
N ASP A 113 -5.97 10.57 1.54
CA ASP A 113 -7.29 10.90 2.08
C ASP A 113 -8.36 10.88 0.99
N ARG A 114 -9.63 10.62 1.36
CA ARG A 114 -10.78 10.74 0.47
C ARG A 114 -11.71 11.80 1.00
N LEU A 115 -11.89 12.84 0.21
CA LEU A 115 -12.79 13.91 0.58
C LEU A 115 -14.21 13.58 0.10
N ASN A 116 -15.20 13.91 0.94
CA ASN A 116 -16.62 13.68 0.63
C ASN A 116 -17.17 14.51 -0.56
N LYS A 117 -16.30 15.17 -1.34
CA LYS A 117 -16.64 16.14 -2.40
C LYS A 117 -15.85 15.91 -3.69
N GLY A 118 -15.77 14.70 -4.19
CA GLY A 118 -15.24 14.43 -5.53
C GLY A 118 -13.74 14.62 -5.70
N TYR A 119 -12.97 14.54 -4.62
CA TYR A 119 -11.51 14.61 -4.64
C TYR A 119 -10.89 13.59 -3.66
N ALA A 120 -9.73 13.07 -4.03
CA ALA A 120 -8.85 12.33 -3.13
C ALA A 120 -7.50 13.06 -3.02
N ARG A 121 -6.95 13.17 -1.82
CA ARG A 121 -5.54 13.58 -1.62
C ARG A 121 -4.66 12.41 -1.98
N VAL A 122 -3.71 12.60 -2.89
CA VAL A 122 -2.95 11.49 -3.48
C VAL A 122 -1.47 11.78 -3.59
N GLN A 123 -0.70 10.69 -3.72
CA GLN A 123 0.60 10.66 -4.39
C GLN A 123 0.42 9.85 -5.67
N CYS A 124 0.81 10.38 -6.82
CA CYS A 124 0.57 9.74 -8.11
C CYS A 124 1.74 9.92 -9.08
N TRP A 125 1.81 9.00 -10.03
CA TRP A 125 2.64 9.06 -11.23
C TRP A 125 1.85 9.67 -12.36
N THR A 126 2.54 9.96 -13.46
CA THR A 126 2.02 10.50 -14.71
C THR A 126 1.61 11.97 -14.64
N THR A 127 1.89 12.69 -15.71
CA THR A 127 1.69 14.14 -15.82
C THR A 127 0.83 14.53 -17.01
N HIS A 128 0.05 13.56 -17.53
CA HIS A 128 -0.73 13.77 -18.77
C HIS A 128 -1.88 14.79 -18.64
N ALA A 129 -2.36 15.07 -17.41
CA ALA A 129 -3.47 16.02 -17.19
C ALA A 129 -3.53 16.53 -15.75
N TYR A 130 -3.12 17.78 -15.50
CA TYR A 130 -3.15 18.38 -14.17
C TYR A 130 -3.30 19.91 -14.21
N ILE A 131 -3.65 20.49 -13.05
CA ILE A 131 -3.83 21.93 -12.87
C ILE A 131 -2.91 22.38 -11.73
N ILE A 132 -2.14 23.45 -11.94
CA ILE A 132 -1.32 24.13 -10.93
C ILE A 132 -2.04 25.40 -10.49
N ASN A 133 -2.06 25.65 -9.19
CA ASN A 133 -2.50 26.90 -8.60
C ASN A 133 -1.34 27.93 -8.64
N LEU A 134 -1.37 28.83 -9.62
CA LEU A 134 -0.33 29.85 -9.81
C LEU A 134 -0.34 30.94 -8.72
N THR A 135 -1.39 30.99 -7.88
CA THR A 135 -1.42 31.94 -6.76
C THR A 135 -0.51 31.51 -5.60
N ASN A 136 -0.09 30.24 -5.57
CA ASN A 136 0.94 29.76 -4.64
C ASN A 136 2.33 30.00 -5.23
N SER A 137 2.93 31.15 -4.93
CA SER A 137 4.25 31.53 -5.42
C SER A 137 5.37 30.63 -4.88
N ASP A 138 5.22 30.08 -3.67
CA ASP A 138 6.20 29.16 -3.09
C ASP A 138 6.29 27.86 -3.92
N LEU A 139 5.16 27.21 -4.23
CA LEU A 139 5.10 26.07 -5.11
C LEU A 139 5.70 26.37 -6.49
N CYS A 140 5.31 27.49 -7.10
CA CYS A 140 5.76 27.87 -8.42
C CYS A 140 7.30 28.08 -8.48
N ASN A 141 7.85 28.81 -7.53
CA ASN A 141 9.27 29.04 -7.42
C ASN A 141 10.05 27.74 -7.16
N LYS A 142 9.53 26.89 -6.27
CA LYS A 142 10.13 25.59 -6.00
C LYS A 142 10.21 24.72 -7.26
N ILE A 143 9.11 24.59 -8.00
CA ILE A 143 9.07 23.79 -9.24
C ILE A 143 10.11 24.34 -10.24
N ILE A 144 10.14 25.64 -10.47
CA ILE A 144 11.08 26.25 -11.43
C ILE A 144 12.53 25.99 -11.03
N ASN A 145 12.88 26.32 -9.79
CA ASN A 145 14.27 26.24 -9.31
C ASN A 145 14.78 24.79 -9.28
N ASP A 146 13.93 23.86 -8.82
CA ASP A 146 14.34 22.46 -8.72
C ASP A 146 14.48 21.81 -10.11
N LEU A 147 13.52 22.02 -11.02
CA LEU A 147 13.52 21.37 -12.33
C LEU A 147 14.63 21.86 -13.27
N GLU A 148 15.23 23.03 -13.03
CA GLU A 148 16.40 23.50 -13.78
C GLU A 148 17.58 22.55 -13.67
N THR A 149 17.77 21.96 -12.50
CA THR A 149 18.93 21.11 -12.19
C THR A 149 18.57 19.64 -11.96
N TYR A 150 17.25 19.30 -11.91
CA TYR A 150 16.81 17.93 -11.66
C TYR A 150 17.03 17.05 -12.90
N GLU A 151 17.69 15.90 -12.72
CA GLU A 151 18.03 14.98 -13.82
C GLU A 151 17.07 13.79 -14.00
N GLY A 152 16.07 13.68 -13.13
CA GLY A 152 15.08 12.59 -13.18
C GLY A 152 13.88 12.86 -14.07
N GLU A 153 12.85 12.05 -13.93
CA GLU A 153 11.55 12.19 -14.58
C GLU A 153 10.69 13.22 -13.84
N ILE A 154 9.85 13.97 -14.55
CA ILE A 154 9.02 15.00 -13.94
C ILE A 154 7.97 14.43 -12.98
N ASP A 155 7.38 13.31 -13.30
CA ASP A 155 6.38 12.66 -12.44
C ASP A 155 7.03 12.12 -11.15
N ARG A 156 8.26 11.61 -11.24
CA ARG A 156 9.06 11.24 -10.08
C ARG A 156 9.40 12.44 -9.21
N TYR A 157 9.78 13.57 -9.83
CA TYR A 157 10.01 14.81 -9.10
C TYR A 157 8.76 15.24 -8.32
N TYR A 158 7.59 15.25 -8.97
CA TYR A 158 6.35 15.61 -8.30
C TYR A 158 6.02 14.65 -7.16
N LEU A 159 6.14 13.34 -7.39
CA LEU A 159 5.87 12.32 -6.38
C LEU A 159 6.76 12.48 -5.14
N GLU A 160 8.06 12.75 -5.32
CA GLU A 160 9.06 12.77 -4.25
C GLU A 160 9.19 14.15 -3.58
N LYS A 161 9.05 15.25 -4.32
CA LYS A 161 9.37 16.61 -3.83
C LYS A 161 8.14 17.49 -3.65
N ILE A 162 7.07 17.30 -4.42
CA ILE A 162 5.89 18.15 -4.37
C ILE A 162 4.77 17.50 -3.56
N HIS A 163 4.37 16.26 -3.88
CA HIS A 163 3.23 15.61 -3.22
C HIS A 163 3.36 15.48 -1.70
N PRO A 164 4.54 15.26 -1.10
CA PRO A 164 4.67 15.20 0.35
C PRO A 164 4.53 16.54 1.07
N ASN A 165 4.78 17.66 0.36
CA ASN A 165 4.93 18.99 0.96
C ASN A 165 3.80 19.96 0.61
N TYR A 166 2.97 19.64 -0.40
CA TYR A 166 1.89 20.48 -0.90
C TYR A 166 0.56 19.74 -0.92
N ASN A 167 -0.53 20.49 -1.04
CA ASN A 167 -1.89 19.95 -1.08
C ASN A 167 -2.23 19.50 -2.51
N VAL A 168 -1.92 18.25 -2.82
CA VAL A 168 -2.13 17.66 -4.13
C VAL A 168 -3.35 16.73 -4.10
N TYR A 169 -4.29 17.00 -4.99
CA TYR A 169 -5.53 16.26 -5.10
C TYR A 169 -5.71 15.66 -6.50
N MET A 170 -6.56 14.65 -6.58
CA MET A 170 -7.03 14.06 -7.82
C MET A 170 -8.55 14.07 -7.86
N CYS A 171 -9.14 14.30 -9.03
CA CYS A 171 -10.57 14.14 -9.22
C CYS A 171 -11.01 12.71 -8.91
N ASP A 172 -12.03 12.54 -8.08
CA ASP A 172 -12.62 11.24 -7.75
C ASP A 172 -14.15 11.28 -8.02
N PRO A 173 -14.63 10.68 -9.12
CA PRO A 173 -13.88 9.87 -10.11
C PRO A 173 -12.94 10.68 -11.01
N MET A 174 -11.92 10.03 -11.57
CA MET A 174 -11.04 10.64 -12.58
C MET A 174 -11.85 11.12 -13.79
N ILE A 175 -11.46 12.26 -14.34
CA ILE A 175 -12.08 12.83 -15.57
C ILE A 175 -11.18 12.73 -16.80
N ALA A 176 -9.90 12.37 -16.62
CA ALA A 176 -8.96 12.10 -17.69
C ALA A 176 -8.10 10.88 -17.37
N ILE A 177 -7.66 10.17 -18.41
CA ILE A 177 -6.68 9.10 -18.34
C ILE A 177 -5.69 9.28 -19.49
N GLN A 178 -4.58 8.57 -19.47
CA GLN A 178 -3.68 8.52 -20.60
C GLN A 178 -4.22 7.54 -21.64
N LYS A 179 -4.16 7.92 -22.92
CA LYS A 179 -4.57 7.08 -24.04
C LYS A 179 -3.56 5.96 -24.23
N GLU A 180 -4.04 4.75 -24.46
CA GLU A 180 -3.22 3.63 -24.94
C GLU A 180 -2.58 3.95 -26.29
N GLY A 181 -1.42 3.38 -26.57
CA GLY A 181 -0.71 3.53 -27.84
C GLY A 181 0.81 3.61 -27.67
N TYR A 182 1.49 4.02 -28.73
CA TYR A 182 2.95 4.14 -28.72
C TYR A 182 3.43 5.29 -27.83
N SER A 183 4.23 4.96 -26.82
CA SER A 183 4.91 5.92 -25.93
C SER A 183 6.27 6.31 -26.52
N ASP A 184 6.48 7.60 -26.79
CA ASP A 184 7.76 8.13 -27.25
C ASP A 184 8.85 8.10 -26.16
N ILE A 185 8.45 7.99 -24.89
CA ILE A 185 9.35 7.87 -23.74
C ILE A 185 9.77 6.41 -23.55
N GLU A 186 8.79 5.48 -23.55
CA GLU A 186 9.05 4.05 -23.34
C GLU A 186 9.55 3.33 -24.60
N GLY A 187 9.36 3.91 -25.79
CA GLY A 187 9.72 3.30 -27.07
C GLY A 187 8.91 2.05 -27.45
N ARG A 188 7.70 1.88 -26.87
CA ARG A 188 6.84 0.70 -27.06
C ARG A 188 5.36 1.06 -26.94
N GLU A 189 4.51 0.13 -27.35
CA GLU A 189 3.08 0.23 -27.06
C GLU A 189 2.82 0.05 -25.56
N VAL A 190 1.95 0.90 -25.00
CA VAL A 190 1.56 0.89 -23.58
C VAL A 190 0.05 0.94 -23.45
N SER A 191 -0.49 0.28 -22.42
CA SER A 191 -1.90 0.38 -22.02
C SER A 191 -2.00 0.98 -20.63
N TYR A 192 -3.01 1.82 -20.43
CA TYR A 192 -3.31 2.50 -19.18
C TYR A 192 -4.71 2.15 -18.63
N ASP A 193 -5.31 1.03 -19.07
CA ASP A 193 -6.64 0.59 -18.63
C ASP A 193 -6.75 0.39 -17.13
N PHE A 194 -5.64 0.07 -16.47
CA PHE A 194 -5.57 -0.09 -15.02
C PHE A 194 -5.67 1.23 -14.25
N MET A 195 -5.43 2.39 -14.89
CA MET A 195 -5.25 3.70 -14.22
C MET A 195 -6.42 4.06 -13.30
N GLN A 196 -7.66 3.93 -13.77
CA GLN A 196 -8.85 4.23 -12.96
C GLN A 196 -8.97 3.36 -11.71
N ASN A 197 -8.46 2.11 -11.77
CA ASN A 197 -8.53 1.20 -10.64
C ASN A 197 -7.51 1.57 -9.55
N THR A 198 -6.44 2.27 -9.89
CA THR A 198 -5.43 2.71 -8.91
C THR A 198 -6.00 3.68 -7.87
N LEU A 199 -6.98 4.50 -8.26
CA LEU A 199 -7.65 5.41 -7.33
C LEU A 199 -8.55 4.67 -6.32
N LYS A 200 -8.96 3.43 -6.62
CA LYS A 200 -9.83 2.62 -5.74
C LYS A 200 -9.07 2.00 -4.56
N GLY A 201 -7.75 2.14 -4.47
CA GLY A 201 -6.93 1.62 -3.39
C GLY A 201 -7.35 2.10 -2.00
N LEU A 202 -6.88 1.40 -0.97
CA LEU A 202 -7.08 1.80 0.43
C LEU A 202 -6.35 3.12 0.73
N ARG A 203 -6.83 3.84 1.75
CA ARG A 203 -6.13 5.01 2.29
C ARG A 203 -4.76 4.57 2.82
N SER A 204 -3.74 5.37 2.54
CA SER A 204 -2.38 5.20 3.08
C SER A 204 -2.11 6.24 4.17
N PRO A 205 -1.23 5.97 5.15
CA PRO A 205 -0.83 6.96 6.13
C PRO A 205 0.06 8.05 5.49
N GLU A 206 0.26 9.14 6.19
CA GLU A 206 1.21 10.18 5.78
C GLU A 206 2.66 9.72 5.94
N TYR A 207 3.50 10.16 5.02
CA TYR A 207 4.94 9.90 4.99
C TYR A 207 5.73 11.21 4.94
N SER A 208 6.96 11.16 5.42
CA SER A 208 8.04 12.07 5.06
C SER A 208 9.08 11.31 4.22
N ILE A 209 9.99 12.04 3.62
CA ILE A 209 11.16 11.46 2.94
C ILE A 209 12.37 11.86 3.77
N ASP A 210 13.22 10.90 4.14
CA ASP A 210 14.46 11.14 4.86
C ASP A 210 15.57 11.69 3.94
N GLY A 211 16.75 11.98 4.52
CA GLY A 211 17.90 12.49 3.78
C GLY A 211 18.43 11.56 2.69
N ASP A 212 18.15 10.26 2.80
CA ASP A 212 18.57 9.22 1.86
C ASP A 212 17.49 8.90 0.81
N GLY A 213 16.34 9.58 0.88
CA GLY A 213 15.23 9.42 -0.06
C GLY A 213 14.26 8.29 0.30
N ASN A 214 14.35 7.71 1.50
CA ASN A 214 13.44 6.66 1.94
C ASN A 214 12.13 7.24 2.50
N TYR A 215 11.04 6.52 2.30
CA TYR A 215 9.76 6.87 2.90
C TYR A 215 9.72 6.50 4.37
N VAL A 216 9.45 7.49 5.22
CA VAL A 216 9.33 7.34 6.67
C VAL A 216 7.90 7.63 7.11
N LEU A 217 7.28 6.70 7.83
CA LEU A 217 5.93 6.88 8.38
C LEU A 217 5.89 8.06 9.36
N LYS A 218 4.96 8.99 9.14
CA LYS A 218 4.67 10.06 10.11
C LYS A 218 3.81 9.53 11.24
N LEU A 219 4.44 8.91 12.22
CA LEU A 219 3.78 8.42 13.42
C LEU A 219 3.54 9.55 14.43
N ILE A 220 2.50 9.38 15.27
CA ILE A 220 2.31 10.26 16.43
C ILE A 220 3.40 10.01 17.46
N ASP A 221 3.81 11.07 18.14
CA ASP A 221 4.59 10.94 19.37
C ASP A 221 3.65 10.68 20.53
N ILE A 222 3.85 9.55 21.22
CA ILE A 222 3.04 9.10 22.36
C ILE A 222 3.93 8.42 23.38
N ALA A 223 3.79 8.82 24.64
CA ALA A 223 4.54 8.22 25.72
C ALA A 223 4.18 6.74 25.90
N HIS A 224 5.13 5.91 26.32
CA HIS A 224 4.90 4.48 26.59
C HIS A 224 3.79 4.25 27.62
N SER A 225 3.64 5.15 28.61
CA SER A 225 2.55 5.13 29.61
C SER A 225 1.17 5.24 28.97
N ASP A 226 1.04 5.95 27.84
CA ASP A 226 -0.23 6.29 27.21
C ASP A 226 -0.62 5.31 26.09
N LEU A 227 0.30 4.43 25.69
CA LEU A 227 -0.01 3.34 24.76
C LEU A 227 -1.12 2.44 25.34
N PRO A 228 -2.09 2.00 24.55
CA PRO A 228 -3.17 1.12 25.00
C PRO A 228 -2.68 -0.31 25.28
N LYS A 229 -3.48 -1.11 25.97
CA LYS A 229 -3.32 -2.57 25.99
C LYS A 229 -3.67 -3.13 24.62
N VAL A 230 -2.95 -4.18 24.18
CA VAL A 230 -3.18 -4.88 22.93
C VAL A 230 -3.22 -6.39 23.15
N SER A 231 -4.05 -7.07 22.34
CA SER A 231 -4.16 -8.52 22.33
C SER A 231 -3.61 -9.03 20.99
N ILE A 232 -2.53 -9.78 21.07
CA ILE A 232 -1.96 -10.49 19.92
C ILE A 232 -2.73 -11.80 19.78
N ILE A 233 -3.14 -12.16 18.55
CA ILE A 233 -3.83 -13.41 18.26
C ILE A 233 -3.05 -14.25 17.26
N THR A 234 -2.90 -15.54 17.57
CA THR A 234 -2.19 -16.51 16.71
C THR A 234 -3.02 -17.79 16.57
N PRO A 235 -3.62 -18.03 15.39
CA PRO A 235 -4.15 -19.34 15.04
C PRO A 235 -3.01 -20.28 14.68
N THR A 236 -3.05 -21.53 15.14
CA THR A 236 -2.01 -22.52 14.81
C THR A 236 -2.57 -23.93 14.62
N TYR A 237 -1.89 -24.75 13.83
CA TYR A 237 -2.23 -26.15 13.57
C TYR A 237 -1.02 -26.94 13.07
N LYS A 238 -0.54 -27.91 13.85
CA LYS A 238 0.63 -28.76 13.50
C LYS A 238 1.91 -27.96 13.13
N ARG A 239 2.17 -26.85 13.83
CA ARG A 239 3.26 -25.90 13.53
C ARG A 239 4.47 -26.01 14.44
N ARG A 240 4.58 -27.09 15.22
CA ARG A 240 5.66 -27.28 16.21
C ARG A 240 7.05 -26.93 15.68
N LYS A 241 7.35 -27.27 14.41
CA LYS A 241 8.67 -27.04 13.81
C LYS A 241 9.02 -25.58 13.53
N VAL A 242 8.05 -24.71 13.42
CA VAL A 242 8.25 -23.30 13.03
C VAL A 242 7.80 -22.32 14.12
N PHE A 243 7.11 -22.79 15.14
CA PHE A 243 6.48 -21.98 16.19
C PHE A 243 7.47 -21.14 17.02
N ASP A 244 8.74 -21.51 17.05
CA ASP A 244 9.81 -20.72 17.68
C ASP A 244 9.91 -19.31 17.07
N MET A 245 9.49 -19.13 15.82
CA MET A 245 9.37 -17.81 15.19
C MET A 245 8.39 -16.91 15.95
N ALA A 246 7.17 -17.42 16.22
CA ALA A 246 6.16 -16.66 16.96
C ALA A 246 6.62 -16.32 18.38
N ILE A 247 7.28 -17.27 19.08
CA ILE A 247 7.84 -17.04 20.42
C ILE A 247 8.89 -15.92 20.37
N ARG A 248 9.81 -15.97 19.39
CA ARG A 248 10.83 -14.95 19.19
C ARG A 248 10.21 -13.57 18.90
N ASN A 249 9.25 -13.49 17.98
CA ASN A 249 8.53 -12.26 17.69
C ASN A 249 7.92 -11.65 18.96
N PHE A 250 7.18 -12.46 19.74
CA PHE A 250 6.54 -11.99 20.99
C PHE A 250 7.54 -11.46 22.01
N GLN A 251 8.71 -12.08 22.12
CA GLN A 251 9.77 -11.66 23.05
C GLN A 251 10.46 -10.36 22.60
N ASN A 252 10.56 -10.13 21.30
CA ASN A 252 11.32 -9.03 20.70
C ASN A 252 10.49 -7.76 20.46
N PHE A 253 9.16 -7.79 20.56
CA PHE A 253 8.34 -6.60 20.31
C PHE A 253 8.71 -5.42 21.22
N ILE A 254 8.97 -4.28 20.60
CA ILE A 254 9.15 -2.98 21.28
C ILE A 254 7.77 -2.42 21.62
N TYR A 255 7.24 -2.89 22.76
CA TYR A 255 5.98 -2.43 23.32
C TYR A 255 5.99 -2.65 24.84
N PRO A 256 5.31 -1.83 25.69
CA PRO A 256 5.26 -2.06 27.13
C PRO A 256 4.77 -3.47 27.46
N ARG A 257 5.61 -4.28 28.10
CA ARG A 257 5.34 -5.71 28.31
C ARG A 257 4.05 -5.96 29.09
N GLU A 258 3.74 -5.11 30.06
CA GLU A 258 2.53 -5.20 30.91
C GLU A 258 1.23 -4.85 30.13
N LYS A 259 1.37 -4.31 28.92
CA LYS A 259 0.26 -3.96 28.02
C LYS A 259 0.05 -4.95 26.87
N LEU A 260 0.83 -6.04 26.87
CA LEU A 260 0.70 -7.14 25.91
C LEU A 260 -0.02 -8.32 26.53
N GLU A 261 -0.96 -8.90 25.81
CA GLU A 261 -1.43 -10.27 26.01
C GLU A 261 -1.33 -11.03 24.68
N TRP A 262 -1.10 -12.33 24.74
CA TRP A 262 -0.98 -13.18 23.56
C TRP A 262 -1.92 -14.37 23.69
N ILE A 263 -2.91 -14.46 22.78
CA ILE A 263 -3.91 -15.50 22.72
C ILE A 263 -3.56 -16.45 21.56
N ILE A 264 -3.31 -17.69 21.88
CA ILE A 264 -2.96 -18.75 20.92
C ILE A 264 -4.10 -19.75 20.90
N VAL A 265 -4.62 -20.05 19.71
CA VAL A 265 -5.67 -21.07 19.51
C VAL A 265 -5.11 -22.18 18.63
N GLU A 266 -5.01 -23.38 19.21
CA GLU A 266 -4.50 -24.59 18.56
C GLU A 266 -5.58 -25.66 18.51
N ASP A 267 -5.75 -26.29 17.34
CA ASP A 267 -6.62 -27.44 17.12
C ASP A 267 -5.87 -28.69 16.65
N THR A 268 -4.55 -28.75 16.94
CA THR A 268 -3.73 -29.92 16.64
C THR A 268 -4.30 -31.15 17.37
N PRO A 269 -4.56 -32.27 16.69
CA PRO A 269 -5.02 -33.50 17.32
C PRO A 269 -4.06 -33.97 18.39
N ILE A 270 -4.60 -34.47 19.50
CA ILE A 270 -3.81 -35.12 20.53
C ILE A 270 -3.30 -36.43 19.93
N SER A 271 -1.99 -36.71 20.07
CA SER A 271 -1.41 -37.99 19.69
C SER A 271 -1.98 -39.10 20.56
N GLU A 272 -2.71 -40.04 19.98
CA GLU A 272 -3.05 -41.29 20.63
C GLU A 272 -1.87 -42.25 20.52
N ASP A 273 -1.37 -42.74 21.66
CA ASP A 273 -0.43 -43.86 21.71
C ASP A 273 -1.28 -45.14 21.51
N ASP A 274 -1.35 -45.64 20.27
CA ASP A 274 -2.04 -46.90 19.94
C ASP A 274 -1.16 -48.12 20.21
N GLY A 275 -0.06 -47.95 20.96
CA GLY A 275 0.86 -49.00 21.42
C GLY A 275 1.78 -49.59 20.30
N ASN A 276 1.58 -49.20 19.03
CA ASN A 276 2.32 -49.72 17.90
C ASN A 276 3.07 -48.67 17.08
N ASN A 277 2.65 -47.41 17.14
CA ASN A 277 3.33 -46.31 16.43
C ASN A 277 3.37 -45.05 17.32
N PHE A 278 4.56 -44.67 17.71
CA PHE A 278 4.80 -43.38 18.37
C PHE A 278 4.64 -42.25 17.36
N THR A 279 3.48 -41.60 17.33
CA THR A 279 3.32 -40.34 16.61
C THR A 279 3.88 -39.23 17.52
N PRO A 280 4.90 -38.46 17.10
CA PRO A 280 5.41 -37.38 17.92
C PRO A 280 4.31 -36.35 18.18
N ASP A 281 4.23 -35.86 19.43
CA ASP A 281 3.34 -34.77 19.78
C ASP A 281 3.62 -33.56 18.89
N LEU A 282 2.63 -33.16 18.10
CA LEU A 282 2.72 -32.04 17.19
C LEU A 282 2.20 -30.74 17.80
N SER A 283 1.65 -30.81 19.04
CA SER A 283 1.19 -29.65 19.79
C SER A 283 2.37 -28.73 20.18
N ILE A 284 2.07 -27.44 20.26
CA ILE A 284 3.06 -26.41 20.65
C ILE A 284 3.05 -26.12 22.15
N LYS A 285 2.18 -26.77 22.91
CA LYS A 285 1.89 -26.43 24.31
C LYS A 285 3.14 -26.41 25.21
N ASP A 286 4.02 -27.38 25.08
CA ASP A 286 5.25 -27.51 25.86
C ASP A 286 6.39 -26.58 25.40
N LEU A 287 6.28 -25.98 24.21
CA LEU A 287 7.21 -24.96 23.71
C LEU A 287 6.96 -23.59 24.35
N LEU A 288 5.74 -23.36 24.83
CA LEU A 288 5.34 -22.04 25.33
C LEU A 288 6.12 -21.64 26.59
N PRO A 289 6.67 -20.42 26.63
CA PRO A 289 7.30 -19.92 27.84
C PRO A 289 6.29 -19.75 28.97
N ARG A 290 6.75 -19.93 30.22
CA ARG A 290 5.94 -19.67 31.43
C ARG A 290 5.74 -18.17 31.62
N ASP A 291 4.79 -17.58 30.91
CA ASP A 291 4.48 -16.16 30.93
C ASP A 291 2.97 -15.96 31.11
N LYS A 292 2.58 -15.22 32.15
CA LYS A 292 1.18 -14.96 32.49
C LYS A 292 0.41 -14.14 31.44
N ARG A 293 1.15 -13.52 30.50
CA ARG A 293 0.58 -12.77 29.37
C ARG A 293 0.10 -13.69 28.25
N ILE A 294 0.52 -14.96 28.25
CA ILE A 294 0.17 -15.96 27.23
C ILE A 294 -1.07 -16.72 27.69
N LYS A 295 -2.12 -16.67 26.89
CA LYS A 295 -3.32 -17.49 27.03
C LYS A 295 -3.35 -18.51 25.91
N TYR A 296 -3.11 -19.76 26.25
CA TYR A 296 -3.18 -20.88 25.31
C TYR A 296 -4.54 -21.55 25.41
N ILE A 297 -5.19 -21.72 24.26
CA ILE A 297 -6.50 -22.38 24.10
C ILE A 297 -6.30 -23.58 23.18
N SER A 298 -6.46 -24.75 23.76
CA SER A 298 -6.47 -26.01 22.99
C SER A 298 -7.89 -26.38 22.63
N MET A 299 -8.13 -26.64 21.36
CA MET A 299 -9.38 -27.10 20.80
C MET A 299 -9.12 -28.44 20.08
N PRO A 300 -8.74 -29.50 20.84
CA PRO A 300 -8.39 -30.78 20.23
C PRO A 300 -9.61 -31.38 19.54
N GLN A 301 -9.41 -31.93 18.36
CA GLN A 301 -10.43 -32.69 17.68
C GLN A 301 -10.39 -34.14 18.14
N ASP A 302 -11.55 -34.67 18.51
CA ASP A 302 -11.69 -36.00 19.13
C ASP A 302 -11.60 -37.16 18.10
N SER A 303 -11.59 -36.87 16.82
CA SER A 303 -11.56 -37.95 15.80
C SER A 303 -10.58 -37.67 14.65
N LYS A 304 -10.05 -38.77 14.08
CA LYS A 304 -9.19 -38.74 12.87
C LYS A 304 -9.94 -38.30 11.60
N GLU A 305 -11.26 -38.12 11.67
CA GLU A 305 -12.15 -37.84 10.53
C GLU A 305 -12.66 -36.40 10.48
N GLU A 306 -12.40 -35.56 11.51
CA GLU A 306 -12.84 -34.16 11.48
C GLU A 306 -11.82 -33.27 10.77
N ASP A 307 -12.32 -32.43 9.87
CA ASP A 307 -11.52 -31.41 9.23
C ASP A 307 -11.01 -30.39 10.27
N PRO A 308 -9.76 -29.87 10.12
CA PRO A 308 -9.25 -28.85 11.04
C PRO A 308 -10.14 -27.62 11.03
N MET A 309 -10.24 -26.96 12.19
CA MET A 309 -10.95 -25.68 12.30
C MET A 309 -10.40 -24.67 11.31
N THR A 310 -11.27 -23.89 10.71
CA THR A 310 -10.84 -22.80 9.82
C THR A 310 -9.98 -21.77 10.58
N ILE A 311 -9.12 -21.09 9.88
CA ILE A 311 -8.34 -19.99 10.46
C ILE A 311 -9.27 -18.89 10.98
N ALA A 312 -10.38 -18.62 10.26
CA ALA A 312 -11.43 -17.69 10.66
C ALA A 312 -12.03 -18.02 12.03
N MET A 313 -12.43 -19.28 12.25
CA MET A 313 -12.94 -19.74 13.56
C MET A 313 -11.93 -19.52 14.68
N LYS A 314 -10.66 -19.91 14.46
CA LYS A 314 -9.60 -19.72 15.46
C LYS A 314 -9.37 -18.24 15.79
N ARG A 315 -9.39 -17.36 14.76
CA ARG A 315 -9.31 -15.91 14.98
C ARG A 315 -10.49 -15.37 15.79
N ASN A 316 -11.72 -15.80 15.47
CA ASN A 316 -12.89 -15.39 16.24
C ASN A 316 -12.80 -15.86 17.70
N ILE A 317 -12.40 -17.11 17.96
CA ILE A 317 -12.16 -17.64 19.31
C ILE A 317 -11.11 -16.83 20.04
N ALA A 318 -9.99 -16.50 19.40
CA ALA A 318 -8.92 -15.72 19.98
C ALA A 318 -9.40 -14.32 20.37
N VAL A 319 -10.13 -13.61 19.48
CA VAL A 319 -10.68 -12.29 19.77
C VAL A 319 -11.71 -12.35 20.90
N ALA A 320 -12.62 -13.30 20.90
CA ALA A 320 -13.62 -13.49 21.96
C ALA A 320 -12.97 -13.71 23.34
N ASN A 321 -11.79 -14.33 23.36
CA ASN A 321 -11.03 -14.62 24.58
C ASN A 321 -9.99 -13.56 24.95
N SER A 322 -9.85 -12.50 24.18
CA SER A 322 -8.95 -11.38 24.43
C SER A 322 -9.62 -10.29 25.27
N THR A 323 -8.81 -9.44 25.93
CA THR A 323 -9.33 -8.42 26.87
C THR A 323 -9.14 -6.99 26.39
N SER A 324 -8.32 -6.78 25.35
CA SER A 324 -7.93 -5.45 24.89
C SER A 324 -8.90 -4.87 23.85
N GLN A 325 -8.87 -3.55 23.71
CA GLN A 325 -9.62 -2.83 22.66
C GLN A 325 -8.94 -2.90 21.29
N TYR A 326 -7.68 -3.28 21.24
CA TYR A 326 -6.90 -3.39 20.00
C TYR A 326 -6.43 -4.82 19.83
N ILE A 327 -6.72 -5.38 18.64
CA ILE A 327 -6.39 -6.75 18.27
C ILE A 327 -5.29 -6.70 17.21
N ILE A 328 -4.27 -7.54 17.36
CA ILE A 328 -3.10 -7.61 16.51
C ILE A 328 -2.97 -9.04 15.98
N HIS A 329 -2.96 -9.23 14.67
CA HIS A 329 -2.63 -10.52 14.08
C HIS A 329 -1.11 -10.75 14.14
N MET A 330 -0.76 -11.99 14.48
CA MET A 330 0.59 -12.53 14.38
C MET A 330 0.47 -14.01 14.01
N ASP A 331 0.77 -14.34 12.76
CA ASP A 331 0.80 -15.72 12.32
C ASP A 331 2.04 -16.45 12.89
N ASP A 332 2.00 -17.78 12.95
CA ASP A 332 2.91 -18.59 13.72
C ASP A 332 4.28 -18.87 13.04
N ASP A 333 4.39 -18.51 11.75
CA ASP A 333 5.53 -18.85 10.90
C ASP A 333 6.17 -17.63 10.18
N ASP A 334 5.69 -16.40 10.44
CA ASP A 334 6.16 -15.18 9.80
C ASP A 334 7.10 -14.35 10.70
N TYR A 335 7.98 -13.56 10.08
CA TYR A 335 8.80 -12.59 10.80
C TYR A 335 8.09 -11.26 10.96
N TYR A 336 8.01 -10.77 12.20
CA TYR A 336 7.47 -9.46 12.54
C TYR A 336 8.60 -8.58 13.10
N PRO A 337 8.88 -7.40 12.47
CA PRO A 337 9.85 -6.45 13.02
C PRO A 337 9.49 -6.05 14.46
N PRO A 338 10.48 -5.73 15.31
CA PRO A 338 10.23 -5.36 16.70
C PRO A 338 9.22 -4.22 16.88
N GLU A 339 9.18 -3.26 15.96
CA GLU A 339 8.30 -2.11 15.96
C GLU A 339 6.91 -2.38 15.38
N SER A 340 6.64 -3.57 14.89
CA SER A 340 5.43 -3.93 14.12
C SER A 340 4.13 -3.60 14.87
N ILE A 341 4.04 -3.91 16.16
CA ILE A 341 2.87 -3.56 16.98
C ILE A 341 2.77 -2.05 17.13
N LEU A 342 3.89 -1.40 17.48
CA LEU A 342 3.95 0.03 17.75
C LEU A 342 3.53 0.84 16.51
N ALA A 343 4.00 0.46 15.32
CA ALA A 343 3.63 1.11 14.07
C ALA A 343 2.12 1.03 13.80
N ARG A 344 1.54 -0.18 13.87
CA ARG A 344 0.11 -0.40 13.65
C ARG A 344 -0.76 0.36 14.65
N ILE A 345 -0.41 0.33 15.93
CA ILE A 345 -1.16 1.02 17.00
C ILE A 345 -1.06 2.54 16.86
N LYS A 346 0.12 3.09 16.61
CA LYS A 346 0.28 4.54 16.43
C LYS A 346 -0.52 5.07 15.23
N ILE A 347 -0.64 4.30 14.15
CA ILE A 347 -1.50 4.67 13.01
C ILE A 347 -2.98 4.60 13.40
N LEU A 348 -3.45 3.54 14.07
CA LEU A 348 -4.83 3.46 14.55
C LEU A 348 -5.19 4.63 15.47
N LEU A 349 -4.29 5.02 16.38
CA LEU A 349 -4.50 6.14 17.29
C LEU A 349 -4.50 7.49 16.55
N LYS A 350 -3.56 7.69 15.60
CA LYS A 350 -3.46 8.92 14.81
C LYS A 350 -4.74 9.22 14.04
N TYR A 351 -5.32 8.20 13.41
CA TYR A 351 -6.46 8.35 12.52
C TYR A 351 -7.80 7.94 13.16
N LYS A 352 -7.81 7.76 14.49
CA LYS A 352 -9.04 7.39 15.24
C LYS A 352 -10.20 8.36 14.99
N ASN A 353 -9.92 9.67 14.99
CA ASN A 353 -10.93 10.72 14.79
C ASN A 353 -11.42 10.78 13.33
N ASP A 354 -10.68 10.20 12.39
CA ASP A 354 -11.07 10.07 10.98
C ASP A 354 -11.92 8.81 10.74
N GLY A 355 -12.27 8.06 11.80
CA GLY A 355 -13.07 6.85 11.71
C GLY A 355 -12.28 5.61 11.28
N ILE A 356 -10.95 5.64 11.34
CA ILE A 356 -10.11 4.47 11.03
C ILE A 356 -10.15 3.50 12.21
N GLU A 357 -10.47 2.26 11.90
CA GLU A 357 -10.65 1.18 12.87
C GLU A 357 -9.82 -0.08 12.53
N CYS A 358 -9.21 -0.14 11.33
CA CYS A 358 -8.38 -1.25 10.89
C CYS A 358 -7.16 -0.75 10.11
N VAL A 359 -6.04 -1.47 10.22
CA VAL A 359 -4.82 -1.27 9.44
C VAL A 359 -4.26 -2.62 9.01
N GLY A 360 -3.52 -2.64 7.91
CA GLY A 360 -2.84 -3.83 7.41
C GLY A 360 -2.04 -3.49 6.17
N SER A 361 -1.61 -4.48 5.41
CA SER A 361 -0.89 -4.28 4.15
C SER A 361 -1.54 -5.02 3.00
N THR A 362 -1.69 -4.33 1.87
CA THR A 362 -2.13 -4.92 0.60
C THR A 362 -0.97 -5.54 -0.18
N LEU A 363 0.26 -5.25 0.22
CA LEU A 363 1.48 -5.78 -0.36
C LEU A 363 2.23 -6.60 0.70
N ILE A 364 2.69 -7.78 0.34
CA ILE A 364 3.44 -8.66 1.24
C ILE A 364 4.84 -8.93 0.69
N GLY A 365 5.83 -8.69 1.54
CA GLY A 365 7.19 -9.18 1.33
C GLY A 365 7.30 -10.63 1.77
N THR A 366 7.90 -11.47 0.95
CA THR A 366 8.08 -12.90 1.21
C THR A 366 9.55 -13.30 1.09
N TYR A 367 10.06 -14.00 2.06
CA TYR A 367 11.41 -14.58 2.04
C TYR A 367 11.32 -16.10 2.00
N ASN A 368 11.92 -16.72 0.97
CA ASN A 368 11.99 -18.17 0.87
C ASN A 368 13.26 -18.68 1.57
N ILE A 369 13.05 -19.40 2.69
CA ILE A 369 14.13 -19.88 3.56
C ILE A 369 15.07 -20.89 2.88
N PHE A 370 14.61 -21.62 1.86
CA PHE A 370 15.42 -22.64 1.18
C PHE A 370 16.23 -22.05 0.03
N THR A 371 15.65 -21.12 -0.73
CA THR A 371 16.30 -20.54 -1.92
C THR A 371 17.07 -19.27 -1.63
N ASN A 372 16.92 -18.70 -0.41
CA ASN A 372 17.47 -17.40 -0.03
C ASN A 372 17.05 -16.28 -0.99
N LYS A 373 15.79 -16.30 -1.45
CA LYS A 373 15.24 -15.30 -2.36
C LYS A 373 14.07 -14.57 -1.70
N SER A 374 13.98 -13.29 -2.00
CA SER A 374 12.87 -12.44 -1.58
C SER A 374 11.97 -12.12 -2.75
N SER A 375 10.68 -11.96 -2.47
CA SER A 375 9.67 -11.54 -3.45
C SER A 375 8.64 -10.64 -2.79
N MET A 376 7.84 -9.97 -3.62
CA MET A 376 6.66 -9.21 -3.17
C MET A 376 5.44 -9.69 -3.93
N SER A 377 4.30 -9.78 -3.25
CA SER A 377 3.02 -10.17 -3.84
C SER A 377 1.87 -9.33 -3.30
N SER A 378 0.79 -9.22 -4.09
CA SER A 378 -0.44 -8.52 -3.71
C SER A 378 -1.63 -9.20 -4.37
N ASP A 379 -2.72 -9.38 -3.63
CA ASP A 379 -4.02 -9.85 -4.16
C ASP A 379 -4.89 -8.70 -4.69
N GLY A 380 -4.33 -7.51 -4.75
CA GLY A 380 -4.98 -6.31 -5.28
C GLY A 380 -4.99 -5.12 -4.31
N PRO A 381 -5.36 -3.93 -4.79
CA PRO A 381 -5.17 -2.68 -4.07
C PRO A 381 -6.08 -2.47 -2.86
N ILE A 382 -7.03 -3.35 -2.63
CA ILE A 382 -7.99 -3.30 -1.50
C ILE A 382 -7.99 -4.57 -0.66
N SER A 383 -7.14 -5.55 -1.00
CA SER A 383 -7.08 -6.86 -0.35
C SER A 383 -5.93 -6.84 0.67
N LEU A 384 -6.25 -6.71 1.96
CA LEU A 384 -5.25 -6.80 3.01
C LEU A 384 -4.80 -8.25 3.20
N SER A 385 -3.51 -8.46 3.50
CA SER A 385 -3.06 -9.74 4.05
C SER A 385 -3.58 -9.92 5.48
N GLU A 386 -4.13 -11.07 5.78
CA GLU A 386 -4.67 -11.42 7.08
C GLU A 386 -3.63 -11.31 8.19
N ALA A 387 -2.41 -11.83 7.94
CA ALA A 387 -1.29 -11.78 8.87
C ALA A 387 -0.86 -10.35 9.24
N SER A 388 -1.14 -9.38 8.36
CA SER A 388 -0.75 -7.98 8.57
C SER A 388 -1.71 -7.17 9.43
N MET A 389 -2.90 -7.66 9.69
CA MET A 389 -4.00 -6.86 10.23
C MET A 389 -3.81 -6.48 11.70
N ALA A 390 -4.26 -5.26 12.02
CA ALA A 390 -4.57 -4.82 13.37
C ALA A 390 -5.84 -3.97 13.33
N TYR A 391 -6.70 -4.14 14.34
CA TYR A 391 -8.00 -3.45 14.35
C TYR A 391 -8.51 -3.21 15.77
N THR A 392 -9.53 -2.33 15.88
CA THR A 392 -10.25 -2.14 17.13
C THR A 392 -11.21 -3.31 17.38
N ARG A 393 -11.46 -3.66 18.64
CA ARG A 393 -12.47 -4.67 19.01
C ARG A 393 -13.84 -4.33 18.40
N LYS A 394 -14.22 -3.05 18.36
CA LYS A 394 -15.44 -2.57 17.73
C LYS A 394 -15.54 -2.97 16.26
N PHE A 395 -14.45 -2.90 15.51
CA PHE A 395 -14.41 -3.32 14.09
C PHE A 395 -14.76 -4.81 13.93
N TRP A 396 -14.30 -5.66 14.86
CA TRP A 396 -14.67 -7.08 14.90
C TRP A 396 -16.10 -7.32 15.40
N GLU A 397 -16.55 -6.59 16.41
CA GLU A 397 -17.92 -6.70 16.95
C GLU A 397 -19.00 -6.33 15.93
N GLU A 398 -18.70 -5.37 15.04
CA GLU A 398 -19.61 -5.01 13.93
C GLU A 398 -19.78 -6.18 12.95
N ARG A 399 -18.71 -6.93 12.67
CA ARG A 399 -18.70 -8.15 11.86
C ARG A 399 -17.41 -8.93 12.11
N GLY A 400 -17.52 -10.12 12.68
CA GLY A 400 -16.43 -11.08 12.83
C GLY A 400 -16.01 -11.71 11.51
N PHE A 401 -15.02 -12.60 11.59
CA PHE A 401 -14.65 -13.43 10.45
C PHE A 401 -15.77 -14.45 10.15
N ASP A 402 -15.93 -14.79 8.87
CA ASP A 402 -16.86 -15.85 8.47
C ASP A 402 -16.26 -17.23 8.82
N ASP A 403 -16.83 -17.90 9.80
CA ASP A 403 -16.34 -19.19 10.30
C ASP A 403 -16.31 -20.28 9.22
N ALA A 404 -17.15 -20.19 8.19
CA ALA A 404 -17.16 -21.13 7.07
C ALA A 404 -16.07 -20.85 6.03
N CYS A 405 -15.38 -19.71 6.14
CA CYS A 405 -14.36 -19.32 5.18
C CYS A 405 -13.05 -20.08 5.41
N ILE A 406 -12.70 -20.94 4.45
CA ILE A 406 -11.45 -21.71 4.48
C ILE A 406 -10.24 -20.83 4.14
N ARG A 407 -10.42 -19.78 3.29
CA ARG A 407 -9.36 -18.90 2.80
C ARG A 407 -9.87 -17.53 2.43
N GLY A 408 -9.00 -16.52 2.58
CA GLY A 408 -9.31 -15.15 2.22
C GLY A 408 -10.41 -14.59 3.14
N GLU A 409 -10.40 -15.01 4.39
CA GLU A 409 -11.34 -14.58 5.41
C GLU A 409 -11.37 -13.07 5.61
N HIS A 410 -10.27 -12.36 5.23
CA HIS A 410 -10.20 -10.91 5.22
C HIS A 410 -11.22 -10.26 4.28
N LYS A 411 -11.60 -10.92 3.17
CA LYS A 411 -12.48 -10.32 2.14
C LYS A 411 -13.85 -9.99 2.74
N ALA A 412 -14.53 -10.98 3.32
CA ALA A 412 -15.80 -10.74 4.00
C ALA A 412 -15.64 -9.83 5.21
N PHE A 413 -14.53 -9.96 5.96
CA PHE A 413 -14.24 -9.15 7.13
C PHE A 413 -14.06 -7.66 6.82
N THR A 414 -13.47 -7.31 5.67
CA THR A 414 -13.21 -5.92 5.27
C THR A 414 -14.23 -5.34 4.28
N GLU A 415 -15.06 -6.18 3.66
CA GLU A 415 -16.04 -5.78 2.66
C GLU A 415 -16.96 -4.68 3.19
N GLN A 416 -17.24 -3.67 2.36
CA GLN A 416 -18.07 -2.49 2.68
C GLN A 416 -17.55 -1.62 3.84
N ARG A 417 -16.31 -1.83 4.32
CA ARG A 417 -15.69 -1.06 5.39
C ARG A 417 -14.33 -0.46 4.99
N LEU A 418 -14.04 -0.41 3.68
CA LEU A 418 -12.74 0.04 3.16
C LEU A 418 -12.39 1.48 3.60
N GLN A 419 -13.40 2.32 3.82
CA GLN A 419 -13.22 3.69 4.33
C GLN A 419 -12.71 3.76 5.78
N LYS A 420 -12.82 2.67 6.54
CA LYS A 420 -12.29 2.53 7.90
C LYS A 420 -10.88 1.93 7.96
N ILE A 421 -10.24 1.72 6.81
CA ILE A 421 -9.01 0.93 6.68
C ILE A 421 -7.87 1.79 6.15
N ILE A 422 -6.68 1.63 6.73
CA ILE A 422 -5.42 2.19 6.20
C ILE A 422 -4.47 1.06 5.77
N ASP A 423 -3.89 1.22 4.58
CA ASP A 423 -2.83 0.38 4.03
C ASP A 423 -1.46 0.89 4.49
N ILE A 424 -0.76 0.09 5.28
CA ILE A 424 0.60 0.37 5.78
C ILE A 424 1.60 -0.49 5.00
N PRO A 425 2.78 0.01 4.60
CA PRO A 425 3.78 -0.82 3.95
C PRO A 425 4.16 -2.06 4.79
N TYR A 426 4.23 -3.21 4.14
CA TYR A 426 4.56 -4.49 4.77
C TYR A 426 5.86 -4.45 5.59
N SER A 427 6.85 -3.66 5.17
CA SER A 427 8.15 -3.54 5.86
C SER A 427 8.04 -3.08 7.31
N PHE A 428 6.96 -2.40 7.68
CA PHE A 428 6.66 -2.01 9.06
C PHE A 428 5.84 -3.05 9.82
N ILE A 429 5.36 -4.10 9.15
CA ILE A 429 4.43 -5.06 9.74
C ILE A 429 5.01 -6.46 9.79
N LEU A 430 5.32 -7.07 8.65
CA LEU A 430 5.83 -8.43 8.56
C LEU A 430 6.55 -8.72 7.24
N ILE A 431 7.38 -9.76 7.28
CA ILE A 431 7.89 -10.48 6.11
C ILE A 431 7.41 -11.92 6.24
N ALA A 432 6.63 -12.39 5.27
CA ALA A 432 6.18 -13.77 5.26
C ALA A 432 7.36 -14.71 4.97
N VAL A 433 7.51 -15.77 5.77
CA VAL A 433 8.59 -16.73 5.62
C VAL A 433 8.08 -17.99 4.92
N ASN A 434 8.55 -18.20 3.70
CA ASN A 434 8.15 -19.33 2.87
C ASN A 434 8.97 -20.59 3.22
N HIS A 435 8.26 -21.64 3.65
CA HIS A 435 8.81 -22.97 3.97
C HIS A 435 7.84 -24.08 3.52
N LYS A 436 8.32 -25.35 3.49
CA LYS A 436 7.56 -26.49 2.91
C LYS A 436 6.20 -26.79 3.57
N THR A 437 5.96 -26.27 4.76
CA THR A 437 4.72 -26.53 5.51
C THR A 437 3.74 -25.34 5.52
N ASN A 438 3.98 -24.28 4.70
CA ASN A 438 3.02 -23.19 4.56
C ASN A 438 1.72 -23.72 3.95
N PHE A 439 0.59 -23.33 4.58
CA PHE A 439 -0.75 -23.74 4.11
C PHE A 439 -1.05 -23.20 2.70
N THR A 440 -0.60 -22.00 2.39
CA THR A 440 -0.80 -21.36 1.08
C THR A 440 0.04 -21.97 -0.04
N ASP A 441 1.24 -22.50 0.24
CA ASP A 441 2.12 -23.06 -0.79
C ASP A 441 1.71 -24.45 -1.26
N THR A 442 1.22 -25.29 -0.35
CA THR A 442 0.67 -26.62 -0.70
C THR A 442 -0.50 -26.53 -1.66
N LEU A 443 -1.19 -25.40 -1.68
CA LEU A 443 -2.38 -25.19 -2.48
C LEU A 443 -2.14 -24.27 -3.70
N ARG A 444 -1.04 -23.53 -3.75
CA ARG A 444 -0.57 -22.81 -4.95
C ARG A 444 0.05 -23.73 -5.99
N ALA A 445 0.57 -24.88 -5.56
CA ALA A 445 1.10 -25.91 -6.46
C ALA A 445 0.02 -26.53 -7.38
N ASP A 446 -1.24 -26.48 -6.96
CA ASP A 446 -2.37 -27.10 -7.69
C ASP A 446 -3.21 -26.12 -8.51
N ASN A 447 -3.00 -24.82 -8.37
CA ASN A 447 -3.70 -23.79 -9.12
C ASN A 447 -2.70 -22.78 -9.69
N THR A 448 -2.58 -22.76 -11.01
CA THR A 448 -1.84 -21.77 -11.81
C THR A 448 -2.46 -20.36 -11.75
N GLY A 449 -2.79 -19.88 -10.56
CA GLY A 449 -3.14 -18.50 -10.31
C GLY A 449 -1.89 -17.64 -10.40
N GLU A 450 -1.65 -16.99 -11.54
CA GLU A 450 -0.61 -15.99 -11.71
C GLU A 450 -0.76 -14.94 -10.61
N LEU A 451 0.28 -14.79 -9.78
CA LEU A 451 0.42 -13.67 -8.85
C LEU A 451 0.41 -12.40 -9.69
N LYS A 452 -0.63 -11.59 -9.58
CA LYS A 452 -0.85 -10.39 -10.41
C LYS A 452 0.27 -9.35 -10.28
N TYR A 453 1.16 -9.50 -9.31
CA TYR A 453 2.31 -8.63 -9.13
C TYR A 453 3.40 -9.37 -8.35
N SER A 454 4.52 -9.70 -8.97
CA SER A 454 5.69 -10.25 -8.28
C SER A 454 6.97 -9.57 -8.76
N LYS A 455 7.77 -9.04 -7.82
CA LYS A 455 9.17 -8.68 -8.04
C LYS A 455 10.03 -9.63 -7.22
N GLU A 456 11.03 -10.22 -7.84
CA GLU A 456 11.98 -11.14 -7.17
C GLU A 456 13.34 -10.48 -6.99
N SER A 457 14.02 -10.78 -5.87
CA SER A 457 15.40 -10.36 -5.67
C SER A 457 16.35 -11.02 -6.67
N GLY A 458 17.33 -10.28 -7.18
CA GLY A 458 18.36 -10.78 -8.10
C GLY A 458 18.03 -10.69 -9.60
N LYS A 459 16.94 -10.01 -10.00
CA LYS A 459 16.61 -9.69 -11.40
C LYS A 459 16.57 -8.17 -11.61
N GLU A 460 16.71 -7.70 -12.84
CA GLU A 460 16.66 -6.28 -13.18
C GLU A 460 15.31 -5.66 -12.73
N GLY A 461 15.36 -4.54 -11.98
CA GLY A 461 14.20 -3.92 -11.34
C GLY A 461 13.79 -4.53 -9.99
N THR A 462 14.68 -5.20 -9.30
CA THR A 462 14.46 -6.05 -8.13
C THR A 462 14.38 -5.31 -6.80
N ILE A 463 13.85 -6.03 -5.79
CA ILE A 463 13.93 -5.65 -4.38
C ILE A 463 15.24 -6.16 -3.77
N ALA A 464 15.68 -5.51 -2.68
CA ALA A 464 16.74 -6.03 -1.84
C ALA A 464 16.35 -7.38 -1.24
N ASN A 465 17.33 -8.25 -1.00
CA ASN A 465 17.08 -9.50 -0.27
C ASN A 465 16.76 -9.16 1.20
N PHE A 466 15.59 -9.56 1.70
CA PHE A 466 15.17 -9.24 3.07
C PHE A 466 16.12 -9.81 4.11
N PHE A 467 16.71 -10.98 3.85
CA PHE A 467 17.70 -11.58 4.75
C PHE A 467 18.85 -10.64 5.07
N ASP A 468 19.32 -9.89 4.08
CA ASP A 468 20.45 -8.95 4.23
C ASP A 468 20.06 -7.69 5.03
N THR A 469 18.76 -7.42 5.18
CA THR A 469 18.23 -6.28 5.94
C THR A 469 17.98 -6.58 7.42
N TRP A 470 17.99 -7.87 7.80
CA TRP A 470 17.75 -8.29 9.18
C TRP A 470 19.00 -8.15 10.05
N ASP A 471 18.78 -7.94 11.35
CA ASP A 471 19.87 -8.01 12.33
C ASP A 471 20.52 -9.40 12.38
N ILE A 472 21.75 -9.44 12.91
CA ILE A 472 22.56 -10.67 12.91
C ILE A 472 21.90 -11.81 13.71
N GLU A 473 21.17 -11.48 14.79
CA GLU A 473 20.50 -12.51 15.61
C GLU A 473 19.33 -13.14 14.85
N THR A 474 18.58 -12.32 14.09
CA THR A 474 17.50 -12.79 13.21
C THR A 474 18.07 -13.64 12.07
N GLN A 475 19.15 -13.21 11.45
CA GLN A 475 19.82 -14.00 10.40
C GLN A 475 20.28 -15.37 10.92
N LEU A 476 20.93 -15.41 12.08
CA LEU A 476 21.36 -16.66 12.72
C LEU A 476 20.18 -17.57 13.04
N PHE A 477 19.12 -17.04 13.60
CA PHE A 477 17.90 -17.80 13.88
C PHE A 477 17.31 -18.42 12.61
N ILE A 478 17.18 -17.66 11.53
CA ILE A 478 16.67 -18.15 10.24
C ILE A 478 17.57 -19.25 9.67
N MET A 479 18.90 -19.12 9.81
CA MET A 479 19.84 -20.16 9.37
C MET A 479 19.69 -21.46 10.19
N GLU A 480 19.47 -21.36 11.49
CA GLU A 480 19.21 -22.51 12.37
C GLU A 480 17.88 -23.18 12.02
N LEU A 481 16.81 -22.39 11.87
CA LEU A 481 15.50 -22.87 11.44
C LEU A 481 15.59 -23.60 10.09
N ARG A 482 16.31 -23.04 9.11
CA ARG A 482 16.58 -23.71 7.82
C ARG A 482 17.23 -25.05 8.00
N ARG A 483 18.29 -25.16 8.84
CA ARG A 483 18.97 -26.40 9.12
C ARG A 483 18.05 -27.45 9.75
N TYR A 484 17.18 -26.99 10.63
CA TYR A 484 16.18 -27.85 11.30
C TYR A 484 15.14 -28.40 10.31
N LEU A 485 14.63 -27.53 9.41
CA LEU A 485 13.61 -27.89 8.42
C LEU A 485 14.15 -28.76 7.27
N LEU A 486 15.48 -28.80 7.06
CA LEU A 486 16.13 -29.66 6.06
C LEU A 486 16.42 -31.07 6.57
N LYS A 487 16.34 -31.32 7.87
CA LYS A 487 16.46 -32.65 8.49
C LYS A 487 15.11 -33.38 8.49
#